data_7f63b7decfc64355d2f7240efc2da718
#
_entry.id   7f63b7decfc64355d2f7240efc2da718
#
_cell.length_a   1.000
_cell.length_b   1.000
_cell.length_c   1.000
_cell.angle_alpha   90.00
_cell.angle_beta   90.00
_cell.angle_gamma   90.00
#
_symmetry.space_group_name_H-M   'P 1'
#
loop_
_entity.id
_entity.type
_entity.pdbx_description
1 polymer ?
#
loop_
_entity_poly.entity_id
_entity_poly.type
_entity_poly.pdbx_seq_one_letter_code
_entity_poly.pdbx_strand_id
1 'polypeptide(L)'
;MGIVFCMNKRKICWITPDYFVDCDLNYFNMHEILRHYDIHWIVLFSKNNRFKEADFEQIRKENTNLTIEFFRFNNRIRNPKNILAHMRLGKIIKKQNSDIIYMNDSVYSPWELPMFYLLPKKHYIKTAHQGEVHIGMGHQRLLNTLRRLVYSQVKYVNMFSESQAALFQKHFPDSKIFRIPLALKDFGVPSIEKPKDGIIRFLSFGTINYAKNIDLLIDAACLLYNKGYRGFKISINGMCKDWSFYQARIKYPDLFDIDIRSIDNSEIANLFSSADYFVQPYRVVSQSGPTKIAFNYNLPIIASNLPGFSDEILEGVNGYLFEPGNVEDLVCVMAHAIDTYNCGYDKLKSSMIEHTKQYYSAERIASQYIEMFNYVSCK
;
A
#
# COMPACT_ATOMS: atom_id res chain seq x y z
N MET A 1 42.12 9.93 -22.92
CA MET A 1 41.73 10.69 -21.73
C MET A 1 40.27 11.10 -21.93
N GLY A 2 39.32 10.28 -21.50
CA GLY A 2 37.89 10.60 -21.56
C GLY A 2 37.55 11.45 -20.33
N ILE A 3 37.15 12.69 -20.58
CA ILE A 3 36.58 13.57 -19.57
C ILE A 3 35.20 12.95 -19.21
N VAL A 4 35.15 12.21 -18.10
CA VAL A 4 33.89 11.84 -17.48
C VAL A 4 33.31 13.14 -16.92
N PHE A 5 32.39 13.76 -17.68
CA PHE A 5 31.53 14.79 -17.11
C PHE A 5 30.74 14.14 -15.99
N CYS A 6 31.16 14.36 -14.77
CA CYS A 6 30.35 14.12 -13.58
C CYS A 6 29.17 15.11 -13.66
N MET A 7 28.12 14.76 -14.41
CA MET A 7 26.87 15.52 -14.33
C MET A 7 26.41 15.44 -12.89
N ASN A 8 26.38 16.56 -12.18
CA ASN A 8 25.82 16.66 -10.84
C ASN A 8 24.41 16.05 -10.90
N LYS A 9 24.19 15.00 -10.14
CA LYS A 9 22.86 14.40 -10.03
C LYS A 9 21.87 15.45 -9.54
N ARG A 10 20.66 15.44 -10.10
CA ARG A 10 19.58 16.29 -9.62
C ARG A 10 19.17 15.88 -8.20
N LYS A 11 18.75 16.86 -7.41
CA LYS A 11 18.36 16.66 -5.99
C LYS A 11 16.86 16.54 -5.86
N ILE A 12 16.41 15.54 -5.14
CA ILE A 12 15.02 15.33 -4.76
C ILE A 12 14.88 15.52 -3.25
N CYS A 13 13.98 16.40 -2.83
CA CYS A 13 13.47 16.40 -1.46
C CYS A 13 12.24 15.51 -1.41
N TRP A 14 12.38 14.35 -0.78
CA TRP A 14 11.31 13.36 -0.65
C TRP A 14 10.73 13.42 0.76
N ILE A 15 9.45 13.63 0.90
CA ILE A 15 8.77 13.78 2.19
C ILE A 15 7.71 12.70 2.33
N THR A 16 7.80 11.92 3.41
CA THR A 16 6.87 10.80 3.66
C THR A 16 6.52 10.68 5.14
N PRO A 17 5.25 10.58 5.53
CA PRO A 17 4.87 10.13 6.87
C PRO A 17 5.37 8.69 7.11
N ASP A 18 5.71 8.38 8.36
CA ASP A 18 6.23 7.06 8.71
C ASP A 18 5.32 5.89 8.30
N TYR A 19 4.01 6.09 8.33
CA TYR A 19 3.03 5.06 7.94
C TYR A 19 2.90 4.85 6.41
N PHE A 20 3.54 5.69 5.58
CA PHE A 20 3.61 5.52 4.12
C PHE A 20 5.03 5.20 3.60
N VAL A 21 6.00 5.05 4.48
CA VAL A 21 7.39 4.76 4.13
C VAL A 21 7.53 3.53 3.21
N ASP A 22 6.68 2.54 3.42
CA ASP A 22 6.67 1.30 2.66
C ASP A 22 5.71 1.32 1.45
N CYS A 23 5.17 2.49 1.06
CA CYS A 23 4.24 2.60 -0.06
C CYS A 23 4.93 2.86 -1.39
N ASP A 24 5.93 3.74 -1.40
CA ASP A 24 6.59 4.20 -2.61
C ASP A 24 8.11 4.11 -2.54
N LEU A 25 8.70 4.43 -1.41
CA LEU A 25 10.13 4.40 -1.19
C LEU A 25 10.48 3.25 -0.25
N ASN A 26 10.73 2.09 -0.79
CA ASN A 26 11.22 0.95 -0.04
C ASN A 26 12.66 0.60 -0.48
N TYR A 27 13.28 -0.33 0.20
CA TYR A 27 14.62 -0.81 -0.13
C TYR A 27 14.78 -1.22 -1.60
N PHE A 28 13.71 -1.75 -2.21
CA PHE A 28 13.75 -2.24 -3.58
C PHE A 28 13.88 -1.12 -4.61
N ASN A 29 13.14 -0.02 -4.42
CA ASN A 29 13.11 1.08 -5.39
C ASN A 29 14.24 2.08 -5.17
N MET A 30 14.68 2.22 -3.94
CA MET A 30 15.63 3.26 -3.53
C MET A 30 16.95 3.16 -4.30
N HIS A 31 17.54 1.99 -4.39
CA HIS A 31 18.83 1.79 -5.06
C HIS A 31 18.81 2.22 -6.53
N GLU A 32 17.74 1.91 -7.25
CA GLU A 32 17.61 2.28 -8.66
C GLU A 32 17.44 3.79 -8.83
N ILE A 33 16.64 4.43 -8.00
CA ILE A 33 16.43 5.88 -8.04
C ILE A 33 17.71 6.63 -7.67
N LEU A 34 18.44 6.14 -6.68
CA LEU A 34 19.72 6.73 -6.23
C LEU A 34 20.85 6.64 -7.26
N ARG A 35 20.75 5.77 -8.27
CA ARG A 35 21.69 5.79 -9.41
C ARG A 35 21.57 7.07 -10.24
N HIS A 36 20.40 7.72 -10.23
CA HIS A 36 20.08 8.87 -11.06
C HIS A 36 19.99 10.18 -10.29
N TYR A 37 19.65 10.14 -8.98
CA TYR A 37 19.34 11.31 -8.16
C TYR A 37 20.06 11.26 -6.81
N ASP A 38 20.31 12.46 -6.26
CA ASP A 38 20.63 12.61 -4.84
C ASP A 38 19.32 12.82 -4.09
N ILE A 39 19.08 12.10 -3.00
CA ILE A 39 17.83 12.17 -2.26
C ILE A 39 18.05 12.72 -0.85
N HIS A 40 17.30 13.77 -0.53
CA HIS A 40 17.10 14.20 0.85
C HIS A 40 15.72 13.74 1.30
N TRP A 41 15.67 12.70 2.11
CA TRP A 41 14.44 12.07 2.57
C TRP A 41 14.05 12.59 3.94
N ILE A 42 12.89 13.27 4.03
CA ILE A 42 12.32 13.75 5.29
C ILE A 42 11.22 12.79 5.71
N VAL A 43 11.44 12.02 6.77
CA VAL A 43 10.46 11.12 7.35
C VAL A 43 9.70 11.85 8.45
N LEU A 44 8.37 11.93 8.31
CA LEU A 44 7.51 12.62 9.25
C LEU A 44 7.02 11.65 10.32
N PHE A 45 7.49 11.82 11.55
CA PHE A 45 7.09 11.03 12.69
C PHE A 45 5.96 11.70 13.49
N SER A 46 5.02 10.89 13.95
CA SER A 46 3.95 11.24 14.87
C SER A 46 4.22 10.70 16.28
N LYS A 47 3.21 10.71 17.16
CA LYS A 47 3.37 10.11 18.51
C LYS A 47 3.45 8.57 18.49
N ASN A 48 2.75 7.94 17.54
CA ASN A 48 2.68 6.49 17.41
C ASN A 48 3.29 6.12 16.06
N ASN A 49 4.60 5.92 16.03
CA ASN A 49 5.31 5.59 14.81
C ASN A 49 5.24 4.09 14.53
N ARG A 50 5.12 3.73 13.26
CA ARG A 50 5.23 2.37 12.76
C ARG A 50 6.70 1.95 12.64
N PHE A 51 7.55 2.89 12.22
CA PHE A 51 8.99 2.70 12.05
C PHE A 51 9.77 3.44 13.13
N LYS A 52 10.98 2.94 13.42
CA LYS A 52 11.97 3.59 14.31
C LYS A 52 13.12 4.14 13.47
N GLU A 53 13.86 5.10 13.99
CA GLU A 53 15.05 5.65 13.29
C GLU A 53 16.07 4.55 12.95
N ALA A 54 16.22 3.55 13.84
CA ALA A 54 17.10 2.42 13.61
C ALA A 54 16.77 1.60 12.35
N ASP A 55 15.52 1.56 11.94
CA ASP A 55 15.08 0.83 10.75
C ASP A 55 15.64 1.44 9.44
N PHE A 56 16.15 2.67 9.50
CA PHE A 56 16.72 3.40 8.35
C PHE A 56 18.26 3.38 8.33
N GLU A 57 18.92 2.83 9.35
CA GLU A 57 20.36 2.88 9.47
C GLU A 57 21.08 2.10 8.36
N GLN A 58 20.55 0.97 7.97
CA GLN A 58 21.15 0.14 6.93
C GLN A 58 21.13 0.88 5.59
N ILE A 59 19.97 1.33 5.12
CA ILE A 59 19.82 2.02 3.83
C ILE A 59 20.66 3.31 3.78
N ARG A 60 20.77 4.00 4.92
CA ARG A 60 21.62 5.20 5.04
C ARG A 60 23.11 4.90 4.90
N LYS A 61 23.57 3.78 5.46
CA LYS A 61 24.99 3.36 5.37
C LYS A 61 25.36 2.87 3.98
N GLU A 62 24.44 2.23 3.30
CA GLU A 62 24.65 1.65 1.97
C GLU A 62 24.66 2.71 0.85
N ASN A 63 24.10 3.91 1.08
CA ASN A 63 23.90 4.92 0.05
C ASN A 63 24.45 6.29 0.44
N THR A 64 25.58 6.68 -0.11
CA THR A 64 26.27 7.95 0.20
C THR A 64 25.53 9.18 -0.30
N ASN A 65 24.68 9.04 -1.32
CA ASN A 65 23.84 10.09 -1.89
C ASN A 65 22.41 10.10 -1.37
N LEU A 66 22.19 9.43 -0.22
CA LEU A 66 20.94 9.47 0.53
C LEU A 66 21.17 10.16 1.88
N THR A 67 20.46 11.25 2.11
CA THR A 67 20.39 11.92 3.42
C THR A 67 19.01 11.70 4.01
N ILE A 68 18.92 11.26 5.26
CA ILE A 68 17.65 11.04 5.94
C ILE A 68 17.53 12.00 7.13
N GLU A 69 16.45 12.76 7.17
CA GLU A 69 16.09 13.68 8.25
C GLU A 69 14.76 13.25 8.87
N PHE A 70 14.70 13.16 10.20
CA PHE A 70 13.49 12.80 10.93
C PHE A 70 12.83 14.04 11.50
N PHE A 71 11.62 14.34 11.03
CA PHE A 71 10.83 15.46 11.52
C PHE A 71 9.69 14.98 12.42
N ARG A 72 9.62 15.46 13.66
CA ARG A 72 8.67 14.96 14.65
C ARG A 72 7.55 15.97 14.92
N PHE A 73 6.30 15.48 14.81
CA PHE A 73 5.11 16.20 15.28
C PHE A 73 4.77 15.77 16.70
N ASN A 74 4.87 16.71 17.65
CA ASN A 74 4.63 16.44 19.07
C ASN A 74 3.15 16.44 19.45
N ASN A 75 2.28 16.93 18.58
CA ASN A 75 0.84 17.05 18.81
C ASN A 75 0.05 16.14 17.88
N ARG A 76 -1.22 15.84 18.28
CA ARG A 76 -2.15 15.15 17.37
C ARG A 76 -2.33 15.99 16.10
N ILE A 77 -2.50 15.33 14.94
CA ILE A 77 -2.51 15.93 13.60
C ILE A 77 -3.44 17.18 13.46
N ARG A 78 -4.58 17.19 14.13
CA ARG A 78 -5.56 18.31 14.09
C ARG A 78 -5.32 19.39 15.12
N ASN A 79 -4.25 19.33 15.91
CA ASN A 79 -3.96 20.35 16.92
C ASN A 79 -3.45 21.64 16.25
N PRO A 80 -4.03 22.83 16.54
CA PRO A 80 -3.60 24.11 15.98
C PRO A 80 -2.11 24.44 16.19
N LYS A 81 -1.51 23.96 17.27
CA LYS A 81 -0.07 24.13 17.53
C LYS A 81 0.81 23.56 16.42
N ASN A 82 0.28 22.66 15.58
CA ASN A 82 1.01 22.12 14.44
C ASN A 82 1.24 23.13 13.31
N ILE A 83 0.57 24.28 13.29
CA ILE A 83 0.83 25.32 12.29
C ILE A 83 2.30 25.74 12.28
N LEU A 84 2.89 25.96 13.47
CA LEU A 84 4.30 26.31 13.61
C LEU A 84 5.23 25.17 13.18
N ALA A 85 4.83 23.91 13.46
CA ALA A 85 5.57 22.73 13.03
C ALA A 85 5.58 22.62 11.50
N HIS A 86 4.42 22.78 10.84
CA HIS A 86 4.34 22.77 9.37
C HIS A 86 5.12 23.93 8.75
N MET A 87 5.06 25.14 9.32
CA MET A 87 5.87 26.28 8.84
C MET A 87 7.37 26.00 8.97
N ARG A 88 7.80 25.35 10.07
CA ARG A 88 9.19 24.92 10.25
C ARG A 88 9.59 23.87 9.25
N LEU A 89 8.74 22.87 9.01
CA LEU A 89 8.94 21.86 7.97
C LEU A 89 9.09 22.51 6.58
N GLY A 90 8.20 23.43 6.23
CA GLY A 90 8.29 24.18 4.97
C GLY A 90 9.60 24.94 4.80
N LYS A 91 10.14 25.55 5.88
CA LYS A 91 11.46 26.19 5.86
C LYS A 91 12.59 25.17 5.63
N ILE A 92 12.51 24.00 6.26
CA ILE A 92 13.49 22.90 6.07
C ILE A 92 13.47 22.46 4.60
N ILE A 93 12.30 22.17 4.04
CA ILE A 93 12.13 21.76 2.64
C ILE A 93 12.73 22.83 1.70
N LYS A 94 12.39 24.09 1.91
CA LYS A 94 12.88 25.20 1.09
C LYS A 94 14.41 25.35 1.16
N LYS A 95 15.00 25.14 2.35
CA LYS A 95 16.46 25.23 2.56
C LYS A 95 17.24 24.17 1.78
N GLN A 96 16.61 23.01 1.46
CA GLN A 96 17.28 21.95 0.68
C GLN A 96 17.61 22.40 -0.75
N ASN A 97 16.91 23.40 -1.25
CA ASN A 97 17.07 23.91 -2.63
C ASN A 97 17.11 22.78 -3.67
N SER A 98 16.17 21.86 -3.53
CA SER A 98 16.08 20.67 -4.38
C SER A 98 15.45 20.98 -5.71
N ASP A 99 15.86 20.28 -6.76
CA ASP A 99 15.29 20.41 -8.11
C ASP A 99 13.84 19.93 -8.16
N ILE A 100 13.50 18.93 -7.31
CA ILE A 100 12.15 18.37 -7.23
C ILE A 100 11.77 18.24 -5.75
N ILE A 101 10.52 18.56 -5.45
CA ILE A 101 9.89 18.24 -4.15
C ILE A 101 8.83 17.18 -4.42
N TYR A 102 8.99 16.01 -3.83
CA TYR A 102 8.03 14.92 -3.87
C TYR A 102 7.44 14.70 -2.48
N MET A 103 6.13 14.90 -2.34
CA MET A 103 5.45 14.77 -1.05
C MET A 103 4.40 13.66 -1.11
N ASN A 104 4.72 12.56 -0.43
CA ASN A 104 3.79 11.45 -0.24
C ASN A 104 3.07 11.59 1.10
N ASP A 105 2.07 12.43 1.14
CA ASP A 105 1.21 12.56 2.31
C ASP A 105 -0.25 12.80 1.92
N SER A 106 -1.14 12.62 2.87
CA SER A 106 -2.55 12.95 2.72
C SER A 106 -2.89 14.25 3.44
N VAL A 107 -3.81 15.03 2.86
CA VAL A 107 -4.26 16.29 3.45
C VAL A 107 -5.33 16.01 4.49
N TYR A 108 -4.97 16.12 5.77
CA TYR A 108 -5.89 15.83 6.87
C TYR A 108 -6.11 17.02 7.82
N SER A 109 -5.32 18.12 7.66
CA SER A 109 -5.33 19.22 8.59
C SER A 109 -5.25 20.58 7.91
N PRO A 110 -6.07 21.57 8.32
CA PRO A 110 -5.95 22.94 7.82
C PRO A 110 -4.63 23.60 8.17
N TRP A 111 -3.93 23.10 9.18
CA TRP A 111 -2.66 23.65 9.67
C TRP A 111 -1.48 23.40 8.71
N GLU A 112 -1.66 22.55 7.71
CA GLU A 112 -0.71 22.31 6.62
C GLU A 112 -0.74 23.43 5.56
N LEU A 113 -1.87 24.11 5.39
CA LEU A 113 -2.07 25.09 4.31
C LEU A 113 -0.99 26.17 4.26
N PRO A 114 -0.55 26.82 5.36
CA PRO A 114 0.51 27.83 5.31
C PRO A 114 1.83 27.28 4.75
N MET A 115 2.19 26.05 5.08
CA MET A 115 3.37 25.38 4.51
C MET A 115 3.24 25.25 2.99
N PHE A 116 2.07 24.83 2.52
CA PHE A 116 1.80 24.68 1.10
C PHE A 116 2.01 25.96 0.31
N TYR A 117 1.60 27.11 0.85
CA TYR A 117 1.79 28.41 0.21
C TYR A 117 3.26 28.87 0.18
N LEU A 118 4.09 28.33 1.07
CA LEU A 118 5.52 28.66 1.14
C LEU A 118 6.38 27.85 0.18
N LEU A 119 5.90 26.69 -0.28
CA LEU A 119 6.68 25.78 -1.14
C LEU A 119 6.68 26.24 -2.60
N PRO A 120 7.81 26.06 -3.31
CA PRO A 120 7.86 26.31 -4.75
C PRO A 120 6.96 25.31 -5.48
N LYS A 121 6.13 25.81 -6.42
CA LYS A 121 5.12 25.00 -7.11
C LYS A 121 5.61 24.39 -8.41
N LYS A 122 6.70 24.91 -8.98
CA LYS A 122 7.15 24.57 -10.34
C LYS A 122 7.45 23.08 -10.50
N HIS A 123 8.25 22.53 -9.60
CA HIS A 123 8.66 21.12 -9.63
C HIS A 123 8.15 20.37 -8.37
N TYR A 124 6.93 20.70 -7.97
CA TYR A 124 6.29 20.09 -6.82
C TYR A 124 5.34 18.98 -7.26
N ILE A 125 5.58 17.79 -6.76
CA ILE A 125 4.75 16.61 -6.99
C ILE A 125 4.11 16.21 -5.66
N LYS A 126 2.81 15.98 -5.65
CA LYS A 126 2.10 15.46 -4.49
C LYS A 126 1.42 14.15 -4.81
N THR A 127 1.44 13.20 -3.88
CA THR A 127 0.62 12.00 -4.01
C THR A 127 -0.82 12.26 -3.61
N ALA A 128 -1.74 11.52 -4.23
CA ALA A 128 -3.10 11.41 -3.79
C ALA A 128 -3.46 9.92 -3.64
N HIS A 129 -3.72 9.50 -2.41
CA HIS A 129 -4.05 8.10 -2.12
C HIS A 129 -5.48 7.72 -2.50
N GLN A 130 -6.35 8.71 -2.68
CA GLN A 130 -7.77 8.54 -2.99
C GLN A 130 -8.21 9.58 -4.01
N GLY A 131 -9.03 9.18 -4.95
CA GLY A 131 -9.66 10.09 -5.92
C GLY A 131 -10.69 11.01 -5.24
N GLU A 132 -11.42 10.46 -4.27
CA GLU A 132 -12.43 11.16 -3.46
C GLU A 132 -12.28 10.84 -1.99
N VAL A 133 -12.84 11.67 -1.11
CA VAL A 133 -12.93 11.37 0.33
C VAL A 133 -14.00 10.30 0.52
N HIS A 134 -13.65 9.20 1.17
CA HIS A 134 -14.58 8.10 1.42
C HIS A 134 -15.83 8.54 2.17
N ILE A 135 -16.98 8.05 1.72
CA ILE A 135 -18.27 8.20 2.41
C ILE A 135 -18.13 7.57 3.81
N GLY A 136 -18.54 8.31 4.84
CA GLY A 136 -18.47 7.86 6.24
C GLY A 136 -17.23 8.34 7.02
N MET A 137 -16.26 9.02 6.39
CA MET A 137 -15.22 9.73 7.13
C MET A 137 -15.81 10.95 7.85
N GLY A 138 -15.54 11.06 9.14
CA GLY A 138 -15.95 12.25 9.91
C GLY A 138 -15.41 13.55 9.29
N HIS A 139 -16.22 14.60 9.30
CA HIS A 139 -15.88 15.93 8.74
C HIS A 139 -15.62 15.96 7.22
N GLN A 140 -16.33 15.13 6.45
CA GLN A 140 -16.16 14.98 5.01
C GLN A 140 -16.16 16.31 4.23
N ARG A 141 -17.05 17.26 4.59
CA ARG A 141 -17.09 18.60 3.95
C ARG A 141 -15.78 19.37 4.15
N LEU A 142 -15.24 19.37 5.38
CA LEU A 142 -13.98 20.02 5.68
C LEU A 142 -12.83 19.39 4.90
N LEU A 143 -12.74 18.07 4.89
CA LEU A 143 -11.69 17.34 4.17
C LEU A 143 -11.76 17.60 2.66
N ASN A 144 -12.96 17.65 2.06
CA ASN A 144 -13.14 17.99 0.66
C ASN A 144 -12.71 19.43 0.35
N THR A 145 -13.03 20.38 1.24
CA THR A 145 -12.57 21.77 1.09
C THR A 145 -11.07 21.88 1.15
N LEU A 146 -10.42 21.23 2.12
CA LEU A 146 -8.96 21.21 2.25
C LEU A 146 -8.30 20.58 1.01
N ARG A 147 -8.82 19.47 0.53
CA ARG A 147 -8.35 18.84 -0.70
C ARG A 147 -8.42 19.79 -1.90
N ARG A 148 -9.56 20.47 -2.08
CA ARG A 148 -9.70 21.46 -3.16
C ARG A 148 -8.67 22.59 -3.04
N LEU A 149 -8.48 23.15 -1.85
CA LEU A 149 -7.50 24.21 -1.60
C LEU A 149 -6.05 23.78 -1.90
N VAL A 150 -5.71 22.54 -1.62
CA VAL A 150 -4.36 22.00 -1.85
C VAL A 150 -4.19 21.59 -3.31
N TYR A 151 -5.02 20.68 -3.81
CA TYR A 151 -4.81 20.06 -5.13
C TYR A 151 -5.12 21.00 -6.30
N SER A 152 -5.95 22.04 -6.11
CA SER A 152 -6.10 23.09 -7.14
C SER A 152 -4.80 23.88 -7.43
N GLN A 153 -3.80 23.76 -6.56
CA GLN A 153 -2.50 24.41 -6.71
C GLN A 153 -1.38 23.44 -7.12
N VAL A 154 -1.70 22.15 -7.21
CA VAL A 154 -0.73 21.09 -7.52
C VAL A 154 -0.86 20.68 -8.97
N LYS A 155 0.15 21.00 -9.78
CA LYS A 155 0.16 20.65 -11.21
C LYS A 155 0.45 19.17 -11.44
N TYR A 156 1.29 18.56 -10.63
CA TYR A 156 1.77 17.19 -10.79
C TYR A 156 1.32 16.32 -9.63
N VAL A 157 0.57 15.26 -9.93
CA VAL A 157 0.03 14.36 -8.91
C VAL A 157 0.43 12.93 -9.23
N ASN A 158 0.97 12.19 -8.25
CA ASN A 158 1.15 10.76 -8.37
C ASN A 158 -0.02 10.04 -7.67
N MET A 159 -0.54 9.00 -8.32
CA MET A 159 -1.59 8.13 -7.79
C MET A 159 -1.21 6.67 -7.98
N PHE A 160 -1.74 5.80 -7.12
CA PHE A 160 -1.30 4.41 -7.07
C PHE A 160 -2.28 3.44 -7.77
N SER A 161 -3.47 3.91 -8.18
CA SER A 161 -4.55 3.09 -8.76
C SER A 161 -5.21 3.82 -9.91
N GLU A 162 -5.58 3.08 -10.96
CA GLU A 162 -6.24 3.61 -12.17
C GLU A 162 -7.60 4.21 -11.84
N SER A 163 -8.43 3.43 -11.14
CA SER A 163 -9.78 3.84 -10.78
C SER A 163 -9.78 5.11 -9.92
N GLN A 164 -8.84 5.23 -8.99
CA GLN A 164 -8.70 6.42 -8.16
C GLN A 164 -8.16 7.61 -8.95
N ALA A 165 -7.29 7.38 -9.91
CA ALA A 165 -6.77 8.42 -10.81
C ALA A 165 -7.90 8.98 -11.70
N ALA A 166 -8.74 8.13 -12.24
CA ALA A 166 -9.90 8.54 -13.03
C ALA A 166 -10.90 9.38 -12.22
N LEU A 167 -11.16 8.99 -10.95
CA LEU A 167 -12.00 9.79 -10.04
C LEU A 167 -11.36 11.14 -9.70
N PHE A 168 -10.06 11.16 -9.43
CA PHE A 168 -9.33 12.40 -9.13
C PHE A 168 -9.35 13.38 -10.30
N GLN A 169 -9.13 12.88 -11.53
CA GLN A 169 -9.12 13.72 -12.75
C GLN A 169 -10.44 14.45 -12.97
N LYS A 170 -11.59 13.86 -12.58
CA LYS A 170 -12.91 14.54 -12.66
C LYS A 170 -12.98 15.78 -11.77
N HIS A 171 -12.30 15.77 -10.63
CA HIS A 171 -12.29 16.90 -9.67
C HIS A 171 -11.18 17.91 -9.93
N PHE A 172 -10.07 17.48 -10.55
CA PHE A 172 -8.87 18.27 -10.79
C PHE A 172 -8.39 18.06 -12.24
N PRO A 173 -9.15 18.57 -13.24
CA PRO A 173 -8.88 18.31 -14.66
C PRO A 173 -7.54 18.89 -15.14
N ASP A 174 -7.04 19.96 -14.51
CA ASP A 174 -5.79 20.63 -14.90
C ASP A 174 -4.54 19.94 -14.33
N SER A 175 -4.69 19.00 -13.44
CA SER A 175 -3.58 18.23 -12.88
C SER A 175 -3.05 17.20 -13.86
N LYS A 176 -1.74 17.14 -14.06
CA LYS A 176 -1.07 16.03 -14.74
C LYS A 176 -0.91 14.88 -13.75
N ILE A 177 -1.63 13.81 -13.99
CA ILE A 177 -1.57 12.60 -13.15
C ILE A 177 -0.53 11.64 -13.70
N PHE A 178 0.34 11.17 -12.82
CA PHE A 178 1.19 10.00 -12.99
C PHE A 178 0.56 8.85 -12.20
N ARG A 179 0.78 7.64 -12.69
CA ARG A 179 0.24 6.46 -12.05
C ARG A 179 1.36 5.44 -11.86
N ILE A 180 1.87 5.42 -10.64
CA ILE A 180 2.91 4.49 -10.22
C ILE A 180 2.31 3.61 -9.13
N PRO A 181 2.20 2.29 -9.33
CA PRO A 181 1.57 1.41 -8.34
C PRO A 181 2.34 1.40 -7.02
N LEU A 182 1.68 0.98 -5.95
CA LEU A 182 2.35 0.74 -4.67
C LEU A 182 3.46 -0.30 -4.86
N ALA A 183 4.59 -0.05 -4.24
CA ALA A 183 5.70 -1.00 -4.22
C ALA A 183 5.33 -2.31 -3.49
N LEU A 184 5.99 -3.39 -3.86
CA LEU A 184 5.90 -4.65 -3.15
C LEU A 184 6.35 -4.46 -1.70
N LYS A 185 5.74 -5.21 -0.78
CA LYS A 185 6.07 -5.18 0.63
C LYS A 185 6.77 -6.48 1.02
N ASP A 186 8.06 -6.38 1.23
CA ASP A 186 8.89 -7.48 1.67
C ASP A 186 9.10 -7.43 3.20
N PHE A 187 8.94 -8.59 3.83
CA PHE A 187 9.17 -8.80 5.26
C PHE A 187 10.26 -9.86 5.51
N GLY A 188 11.11 -10.10 4.51
CA GLY A 188 12.23 -11.02 4.58
C GLY A 188 11.92 -12.44 4.10
N VAL A 189 12.88 -13.32 4.30
CA VAL A 189 12.77 -14.73 3.89
C VAL A 189 12.00 -15.52 4.94
N PRO A 190 11.01 -16.33 4.57
CA PRO A 190 10.31 -17.18 5.51
C PRO A 190 11.29 -18.18 6.16
N SER A 191 11.15 -18.36 7.46
CA SER A 191 12.00 -19.24 8.27
C SER A 191 11.38 -20.64 8.48
N ILE A 192 10.13 -20.83 8.06
CA ILE A 192 9.41 -22.11 8.15
C ILE A 192 9.03 -22.59 6.75
N GLU A 193 9.04 -23.91 6.55
CA GLU A 193 8.50 -24.50 5.36
C GLU A 193 6.98 -24.57 5.43
N LYS A 194 6.33 -24.44 4.26
CA LYS A 194 4.89 -24.65 4.14
C LYS A 194 4.54 -26.10 4.51
N PRO A 195 3.52 -26.34 5.35
CA PRO A 195 3.07 -27.69 5.67
C PRO A 195 2.66 -28.48 4.43
N LYS A 196 3.13 -29.73 4.32
CA LYS A 196 2.80 -30.67 3.22
C LYS A 196 1.75 -31.67 3.66
N ASP A 197 0.67 -31.22 4.26
CA ASP A 197 -0.39 -32.03 4.85
C ASP A 197 -1.63 -32.18 3.95
N GLY A 198 -1.58 -31.63 2.72
CA GLY A 198 -2.69 -31.67 1.78
C GLY A 198 -3.84 -30.71 2.11
N ILE A 199 -3.67 -29.85 3.10
CA ILE A 199 -4.69 -28.87 3.50
C ILE A 199 -4.48 -27.55 2.75
N ILE A 200 -5.50 -27.08 2.06
CA ILE A 200 -5.50 -25.80 1.35
C ILE A 200 -5.81 -24.67 2.35
N ARG A 201 -4.91 -23.69 2.45
CA ARG A 201 -4.98 -22.61 3.43
C ARG A 201 -5.37 -21.29 2.80
N PHE A 202 -6.50 -20.75 3.20
CA PHE A 202 -6.99 -19.42 2.84
C PHE A 202 -6.63 -18.44 3.95
N LEU A 203 -5.77 -17.48 3.65
CA LEU A 203 -5.30 -16.47 4.59
C LEU A 203 -6.12 -15.19 4.48
N SER A 204 -6.52 -14.62 5.61
CA SER A 204 -6.94 -13.24 5.75
C SER A 204 -6.05 -12.53 6.77
N PHE A 205 -5.54 -11.33 6.43
CA PHE A 205 -4.55 -10.62 7.21
C PHE A 205 -4.81 -9.12 7.29
N GLY A 206 -4.56 -8.53 8.46
CA GLY A 206 -4.55 -7.09 8.71
C GLY A 206 -5.59 -6.65 9.74
N THR A 207 -5.75 -5.34 9.94
CA THR A 207 -6.72 -4.81 10.92
C THR A 207 -8.15 -5.17 10.51
N ILE A 208 -8.82 -5.94 11.35
CA ILE A 208 -10.19 -6.39 11.15
C ILE A 208 -11.16 -5.29 11.57
N ASN A 209 -12.00 -4.88 10.63
CA ASN A 209 -13.04 -3.90 10.83
C ASN A 209 -14.18 -4.11 9.80
N TYR A 210 -15.23 -3.31 9.87
CA TYR A 210 -16.38 -3.40 8.98
C TYR A 210 -16.02 -3.39 7.48
N ALA A 211 -15.05 -2.58 7.07
CA ALA A 211 -14.64 -2.49 5.67
C ALA A 211 -13.97 -3.78 5.14
N LYS A 212 -13.40 -4.59 6.04
CA LYS A 212 -12.70 -5.85 5.69
C LYS A 212 -13.64 -7.03 5.49
N ASN A 213 -14.89 -6.94 5.98
CA ASN A 213 -15.94 -7.93 5.72
C ASN A 213 -15.57 -9.39 6.08
N ILE A 214 -14.85 -9.58 7.18
CA ILE A 214 -14.39 -10.92 7.62
C ILE A 214 -15.56 -11.84 7.97
N ASP A 215 -16.70 -11.26 8.36
CA ASP A 215 -17.96 -11.98 8.55
C ASP A 215 -18.39 -12.73 7.27
N LEU A 216 -18.24 -12.12 6.07
CA LEU A 216 -18.53 -12.80 4.81
C LEU A 216 -17.62 -14.02 4.58
N LEU A 217 -16.32 -13.92 4.90
CA LEU A 217 -15.39 -15.04 4.77
C LEU A 217 -15.74 -16.18 5.72
N ILE A 218 -16.11 -15.87 6.96
CA ILE A 218 -16.54 -16.87 7.95
C ILE A 218 -17.80 -17.59 7.48
N ASP A 219 -18.80 -16.83 7.01
CA ASP A 219 -20.05 -17.41 6.52
C ASP A 219 -19.80 -18.28 5.27
N ALA A 220 -18.96 -17.83 4.34
CA ALA A 220 -18.57 -18.59 3.14
C ALA A 220 -17.85 -19.90 3.50
N ALA A 221 -16.91 -19.88 4.43
CA ALA A 221 -16.19 -21.08 4.86
C ALA A 221 -17.14 -22.10 5.51
N CYS A 222 -18.06 -21.65 6.38
CA CYS A 222 -19.06 -22.52 6.97
C CYS A 222 -20.02 -23.12 5.93
N LEU A 223 -20.41 -22.33 4.93
CA LEU A 223 -21.28 -22.78 3.84
C LEU A 223 -20.57 -23.80 2.94
N LEU A 224 -19.31 -23.54 2.59
CA LEU A 224 -18.46 -24.43 1.82
C LEU A 224 -18.31 -25.81 2.52
N TYR A 225 -18.09 -25.80 3.84
CA TYR A 225 -18.05 -27.01 4.65
C TYR A 225 -19.40 -27.77 4.62
N ASN A 226 -20.52 -27.06 4.73
CA ASN A 226 -21.87 -27.65 4.62
C ASN A 226 -22.13 -28.28 3.25
N LYS A 227 -21.56 -27.73 2.18
CA LYS A 227 -21.63 -28.31 0.83
C LYS A 227 -20.74 -29.55 0.65
N GLY A 228 -20.04 -29.99 1.69
CA GLY A 228 -19.24 -31.23 1.69
C GLY A 228 -17.75 -31.04 1.40
N TYR A 229 -17.27 -29.82 1.16
CA TYR A 229 -15.85 -29.58 0.97
C TYR A 229 -15.05 -29.84 2.26
N ARG A 230 -13.90 -30.45 2.11
CA ARG A 230 -12.98 -30.82 3.19
C ARG A 230 -11.54 -30.53 2.77
N GLY A 231 -10.58 -30.69 3.67
CA GLY A 231 -9.15 -30.48 3.35
C GLY A 231 -8.80 -29.02 3.13
N PHE A 232 -9.52 -28.09 3.76
CA PHE A 232 -9.17 -26.66 3.73
C PHE A 232 -9.25 -26.05 5.14
N LYS A 233 -8.55 -24.95 5.33
CA LYS A 233 -8.58 -24.11 6.53
C LYS A 233 -8.58 -22.62 6.20
N ILE A 234 -9.14 -21.84 7.11
CA ILE A 234 -9.15 -20.37 7.04
C ILE A 234 -8.25 -19.84 8.16
N SER A 235 -7.23 -19.10 7.79
CA SER A 235 -6.35 -18.41 8.74
C SER A 235 -6.75 -16.94 8.82
N ILE A 236 -7.13 -16.47 10.01
CA ILE A 236 -7.55 -15.07 10.24
C ILE A 236 -6.57 -14.44 11.23
N ASN A 237 -5.79 -13.46 10.75
CA ASN A 237 -4.70 -12.88 11.52
C ASN A 237 -4.76 -11.35 11.51
N GLY A 238 -4.75 -10.76 12.69
CA GLY A 238 -4.70 -9.32 12.82
C GLY A 238 -5.51 -8.73 13.95
N MET A 239 -5.30 -7.47 14.22
CA MET A 239 -5.95 -6.77 15.33
C MET A 239 -7.44 -6.53 15.04
N CYS A 240 -8.29 -6.86 16.00
CA CYS A 240 -9.72 -6.58 16.02
C CYS A 240 -10.12 -5.91 17.33
N LYS A 241 -10.98 -4.90 17.27
CA LYS A 241 -11.51 -4.26 18.48
C LYS A 241 -12.69 -5.03 19.07
N ASP A 242 -13.50 -5.63 18.21
CA ASP A 242 -14.71 -6.35 18.58
C ASP A 242 -14.72 -7.72 17.90
N TRP A 243 -13.88 -8.63 18.40
CA TRP A 243 -13.79 -9.97 17.86
C TRP A 243 -15.00 -10.83 18.18
N SER A 244 -15.71 -10.56 19.28
CA SER A 244 -16.88 -11.34 19.71
C SER A 244 -17.98 -11.39 18.63
N PHE A 245 -18.15 -10.30 17.88
CA PHE A 245 -19.09 -10.23 16.73
C PHE A 245 -18.76 -11.26 15.64
N TYR A 246 -17.49 -11.46 15.34
CA TYR A 246 -17.03 -12.42 14.32
C TYR A 246 -17.01 -13.84 14.87
N GLN A 247 -16.56 -14.02 16.12
CA GLN A 247 -16.47 -15.32 16.78
C GLN A 247 -17.84 -16.01 16.88
N ALA A 248 -18.92 -15.26 17.14
CA ALA A 248 -20.27 -15.79 17.22
C ALA A 248 -20.78 -16.41 15.89
N ARG A 249 -20.14 -16.13 14.76
CA ARG A 249 -20.50 -16.69 13.44
C ARG A 249 -19.78 -18.00 13.13
N ILE A 250 -18.74 -18.35 13.87
CA ILE A 250 -17.92 -19.54 13.65
C ILE A 250 -18.70 -20.77 14.12
N LYS A 251 -19.23 -21.55 13.16
CA LYS A 251 -19.98 -22.78 13.44
C LYS A 251 -19.09 -24.02 13.57
N TYR A 252 -17.93 -24.01 12.90
CA TYR A 252 -16.98 -25.12 12.83
C TYR A 252 -15.58 -24.64 13.23
N PRO A 253 -15.25 -24.57 14.54
CA PRO A 253 -14.00 -24.00 15.03
C PRO A 253 -12.75 -24.64 14.42
N ASP A 254 -12.78 -25.95 14.15
CA ASP A 254 -11.65 -26.70 13.58
C ASP A 254 -11.26 -26.26 12.16
N LEU A 255 -12.13 -25.49 11.46
CA LEU A 255 -11.81 -24.92 10.16
C LEU A 255 -10.94 -23.67 10.24
N PHE A 256 -10.83 -23.06 11.43
CA PHE A 256 -10.24 -21.73 11.57
C PHE A 256 -8.99 -21.76 12.46
N ASP A 257 -7.92 -21.18 11.92
CA ASP A 257 -6.72 -20.82 12.67
C ASP A 257 -6.78 -19.31 12.93
N ILE A 258 -6.96 -18.90 14.18
CA ILE A 258 -7.30 -17.51 14.54
C ILE A 258 -6.22 -16.91 15.43
N ASP A 259 -5.65 -15.76 15.01
CA ASP A 259 -4.68 -15.00 15.78
C ASP A 259 -5.05 -13.51 15.81
N ILE A 260 -5.78 -13.10 16.89
CA ILE A 260 -6.34 -11.75 17.03
C ILE A 260 -5.43 -10.88 17.90
N ARG A 261 -4.38 -10.38 17.28
CA ARG A 261 -3.42 -9.45 17.87
C ARG A 261 -2.75 -8.59 16.79
N SER A 262 -1.90 -7.69 17.21
CA SER A 262 -0.95 -7.08 16.28
C SER A 262 0.09 -8.12 15.88
N ILE A 263 0.20 -8.42 14.58
CA ILE A 263 1.19 -9.36 14.04
C ILE A 263 2.51 -8.62 13.86
N ASP A 264 3.60 -9.18 14.37
CA ASP A 264 4.91 -8.59 14.21
C ASP A 264 5.43 -8.72 12.77
N ASN A 265 6.20 -7.74 12.32
CA ASN A 265 6.74 -7.75 10.97
C ASN A 265 7.57 -9.01 10.66
N SER A 266 8.27 -9.57 11.63
CA SER A 266 9.06 -10.79 11.51
C SER A 266 8.24 -12.06 11.25
N GLU A 267 6.94 -12.03 11.55
CA GLU A 267 6.04 -13.18 11.36
C GLU A 267 5.35 -13.17 9.99
N ILE A 268 5.30 -12.01 9.33
CA ILE A 268 4.51 -11.81 8.10
C ILE A 268 5.00 -12.69 6.96
N ALA A 269 6.31 -12.83 6.78
CA ALA A 269 6.89 -13.69 5.74
C ALA A 269 6.43 -15.13 5.88
N ASN A 270 6.47 -15.68 7.10
CA ASN A 270 6.02 -17.04 7.40
C ASN A 270 4.52 -17.20 7.16
N LEU A 271 3.73 -16.23 7.60
CA LEU A 271 2.27 -16.25 7.46
C LEU A 271 1.84 -16.32 5.99
N PHE A 272 2.39 -15.45 5.14
CA PHE A 272 2.04 -15.41 3.72
C PHE A 272 2.61 -16.61 2.94
N SER A 273 3.79 -17.10 3.29
CA SER A 273 4.43 -18.24 2.62
C SER A 273 3.79 -19.59 2.98
N SER A 274 3.11 -19.70 4.13
CA SER A 274 2.42 -20.92 4.55
C SER A 274 1.01 -21.07 3.99
N ALA A 275 0.46 -20.03 3.36
CA ALA A 275 -0.87 -20.02 2.78
C ALA A 275 -0.87 -20.46 1.29
N ASP A 276 -2.05 -20.79 0.75
CA ASP A 276 -2.30 -21.09 -0.65
C ASP A 276 -2.99 -19.96 -1.38
N TYR A 277 -3.92 -19.29 -0.73
CA TYR A 277 -4.67 -18.15 -1.26
C TYR A 277 -4.78 -17.06 -0.21
N PHE A 278 -4.68 -15.81 -0.65
CA PHE A 278 -4.97 -14.64 0.19
C PHE A 278 -6.36 -14.11 -0.10
N VAL A 279 -7.25 -14.06 0.92
CA VAL A 279 -8.65 -13.68 0.74
C VAL A 279 -8.92 -12.29 1.27
N GLN A 280 -9.47 -11.43 0.42
CA GLN A 280 -9.81 -10.03 0.72
C GLN A 280 -11.28 -9.72 0.39
N PRO A 281 -12.24 -10.08 1.27
CA PRO A 281 -13.67 -9.98 1.00
C PRO A 281 -14.23 -8.58 1.30
N TYR A 282 -13.48 -7.53 1.01
CA TYR A 282 -13.73 -6.16 1.45
C TYR A 282 -15.06 -5.60 0.92
N ARG A 283 -15.69 -4.71 1.71
CA ARG A 283 -16.84 -3.90 1.29
C ARG A 283 -16.43 -2.65 0.52
N VAL A 284 -15.28 -2.10 0.85
CA VAL A 284 -14.72 -0.90 0.21
C VAL A 284 -13.20 -0.99 0.21
N VAL A 285 -12.58 -0.56 -0.89
CA VAL A 285 -11.14 -0.47 -1.04
C VAL A 285 -10.78 0.62 -2.06
N SER A 286 -9.78 1.42 -1.75
CA SER A 286 -9.11 2.29 -2.73
C SER A 286 -7.78 1.70 -3.17
N GLN A 287 -7.08 1.08 -2.23
CA GLN A 287 -5.81 0.37 -2.40
C GLN A 287 -5.62 -0.59 -1.23
N SER A 288 -4.84 -1.64 -1.44
CA SER A 288 -4.54 -2.61 -0.38
C SER A 288 -3.04 -2.88 -0.24
N GLY A 289 -2.47 -2.43 0.88
CA GLY A 289 -1.09 -2.79 1.25
C GLY A 289 -0.88 -4.30 1.38
N PRO A 290 -1.78 -5.07 2.03
CA PRO A 290 -1.70 -6.52 2.08
C PRO A 290 -1.69 -7.23 0.72
N THR A 291 -2.32 -6.68 -0.33
CA THR A 291 -2.19 -7.17 -1.71
C THR A 291 -0.73 -7.16 -2.17
N LYS A 292 0.04 -6.12 -1.80
CA LYS A 292 1.47 -6.02 -2.17
C LYS A 292 2.36 -7.00 -1.39
N ILE A 293 1.92 -7.41 -0.21
CA ILE A 293 2.56 -8.51 0.53
C ILE A 293 2.28 -9.83 -0.20
N ALA A 294 1.02 -10.11 -0.57
CA ALA A 294 0.65 -11.31 -1.30
C ALA A 294 1.42 -11.42 -2.63
N PHE A 295 1.54 -10.32 -3.39
CA PHE A 295 2.34 -10.30 -4.62
C PHE A 295 3.82 -10.59 -4.36
N ASN A 296 4.41 -10.03 -3.30
CA ASN A 296 5.82 -10.27 -2.94
C ASN A 296 6.10 -11.74 -2.65
N TYR A 297 5.18 -12.42 -1.98
CA TYR A 297 5.31 -13.85 -1.65
C TYR A 297 4.65 -14.77 -2.70
N ASN A 298 4.25 -14.23 -3.85
CA ASN A 298 3.61 -14.98 -4.95
C ASN A 298 2.40 -15.80 -4.46
N LEU A 299 1.58 -15.20 -3.61
CA LEU A 299 0.38 -15.81 -3.05
C LEU A 299 -0.86 -15.37 -3.83
N PRO A 300 -1.51 -16.25 -4.62
CA PRO A 300 -2.70 -15.92 -5.39
C PRO A 300 -3.82 -15.34 -4.54
N ILE A 301 -4.57 -14.40 -5.11
CA ILE A 301 -5.54 -13.60 -4.36
C ILE A 301 -6.98 -13.96 -4.75
N ILE A 302 -7.86 -14.05 -3.76
CA ILE A 302 -9.31 -14.07 -3.95
C ILE A 302 -9.86 -12.78 -3.34
N ALA A 303 -10.47 -11.92 -4.15
CA ALA A 303 -10.93 -10.61 -3.67
C ALA A 303 -12.30 -10.22 -4.21
N SER A 304 -12.97 -9.33 -3.48
CA SER A 304 -14.19 -8.67 -3.98
C SER A 304 -13.90 -7.91 -5.27
N ASN A 305 -14.74 -8.01 -6.27
CA ASN A 305 -14.63 -7.27 -7.54
C ASN A 305 -14.95 -5.78 -7.33
N LEU A 306 -14.04 -5.10 -6.63
CA LEU A 306 -14.06 -3.66 -6.40
C LEU A 306 -12.98 -2.99 -7.25
N PRO A 307 -13.18 -1.75 -7.72
CA PRO A 307 -12.19 -1.07 -8.58
C PRO A 307 -10.76 -1.06 -8.03
N GLY A 308 -10.58 -0.92 -6.70
CA GLY A 308 -9.25 -0.97 -6.08
C GLY A 308 -8.59 -2.35 -6.07
N PHE A 309 -9.32 -3.41 -6.43
CA PHE A 309 -8.79 -4.75 -6.63
C PHE A 309 -8.75 -5.14 -8.11
N SER A 310 -9.82 -4.86 -8.87
CA SER A 310 -9.86 -5.20 -10.30
C SER A 310 -8.86 -4.42 -11.15
N ASP A 311 -8.30 -3.32 -10.64
CA ASP A 311 -7.14 -2.64 -11.27
C ASP A 311 -5.86 -3.51 -11.25
N GLU A 312 -5.76 -4.50 -10.35
CA GLU A 312 -4.52 -5.22 -10.06
C GLU A 312 -4.66 -6.75 -10.12
N ILE A 313 -5.86 -7.27 -9.84
CA ILE A 313 -6.14 -8.71 -9.82
C ILE A 313 -6.76 -9.09 -11.16
N LEU A 314 -6.06 -9.96 -11.87
CA LEU A 314 -6.45 -10.48 -13.18
C LEU A 314 -6.90 -11.93 -13.03
N GLU A 315 -8.13 -12.21 -13.47
CA GLU A 315 -8.78 -13.51 -13.38
C GLU A 315 -7.92 -14.62 -14.00
N GLY A 316 -7.60 -15.67 -13.22
CA GLY A 316 -6.80 -16.81 -13.66
C GLY A 316 -5.31 -16.51 -13.92
N VAL A 317 -4.83 -15.29 -13.66
CA VAL A 317 -3.42 -14.87 -13.80
C VAL A 317 -2.73 -14.73 -12.45
N ASN A 318 -3.30 -13.96 -11.55
CA ASN A 318 -2.75 -13.74 -10.21
C ASN A 318 -3.80 -13.92 -9.10
N GLY A 319 -5.02 -14.33 -9.46
CA GLY A 319 -6.09 -14.58 -8.52
C GLY A 319 -7.46 -14.70 -9.17
N TYR A 320 -8.47 -14.54 -8.35
CA TYR A 320 -9.87 -14.63 -8.72
C TYR A 320 -10.68 -13.49 -8.07
N LEU A 321 -11.71 -13.03 -8.76
CA LEU A 321 -12.61 -11.99 -8.27
C LEU A 321 -14.00 -12.58 -8.03
N PHE A 322 -14.69 -12.08 -6.99
CA PHE A 322 -16.08 -12.44 -6.70
C PHE A 322 -16.94 -11.19 -6.48
N GLU A 323 -18.26 -11.31 -6.64
CA GLU A 323 -19.20 -10.22 -6.47
C GLU A 323 -19.20 -9.67 -5.04
N PRO A 324 -18.97 -8.34 -4.83
CA PRO A 324 -18.88 -7.76 -3.50
C PRO A 324 -20.12 -8.02 -2.64
N GLY A 325 -19.93 -8.58 -1.44
CA GLY A 325 -20.99 -8.88 -0.50
C GLY A 325 -21.79 -10.16 -0.81
N ASN A 326 -21.48 -10.85 -1.88
CA ASN A 326 -22.14 -12.10 -2.27
C ASN A 326 -21.41 -13.31 -1.67
N VAL A 327 -22.00 -13.93 -0.66
CA VAL A 327 -21.42 -15.09 0.03
C VAL A 327 -21.39 -16.33 -0.86
N GLU A 328 -22.43 -16.54 -1.67
CA GLU A 328 -22.52 -17.70 -2.57
C GLU A 328 -21.47 -17.63 -3.66
N ASP A 329 -21.22 -16.43 -4.21
CA ASP A 329 -20.18 -16.25 -5.22
C ASP A 329 -18.78 -16.45 -4.64
N LEU A 330 -18.51 -15.96 -3.41
CA LEU A 330 -17.26 -16.27 -2.70
C LEU A 330 -17.10 -17.79 -2.49
N VAL A 331 -18.17 -18.49 -2.14
CA VAL A 331 -18.17 -19.96 -2.01
C VAL A 331 -17.84 -20.62 -3.35
N CYS A 332 -18.44 -20.16 -4.47
CA CYS A 332 -18.14 -20.71 -5.80
C CYS A 332 -16.66 -20.51 -6.17
N VAL A 333 -16.11 -19.33 -5.92
CA VAL A 333 -14.68 -19.06 -6.19
C VAL A 333 -13.75 -19.89 -5.30
N MET A 334 -14.06 -20.02 -3.99
CA MET A 334 -13.27 -20.86 -3.08
C MET A 334 -13.37 -22.35 -3.46
N ALA A 335 -14.56 -22.83 -3.85
CA ALA A 335 -14.75 -24.19 -4.34
C ALA A 335 -13.91 -24.44 -5.61
N HIS A 336 -13.98 -23.51 -6.59
CA HIS A 336 -13.15 -23.57 -7.78
C HIS A 336 -11.66 -23.65 -7.45
N ALA A 337 -11.19 -22.83 -6.51
CA ALA A 337 -9.80 -22.83 -6.07
C ALA A 337 -9.38 -24.19 -5.46
N ILE A 338 -10.28 -24.85 -4.71
CA ILE A 338 -10.04 -26.19 -4.14
C ILE A 338 -10.05 -27.25 -5.24
N ASP A 339 -11.08 -27.25 -6.09
CA ASP A 339 -11.26 -28.28 -7.15
C ASP A 339 -10.13 -28.28 -8.17
N THR A 340 -9.59 -27.09 -8.46
CA THR A 340 -8.49 -26.93 -9.43
C THR A 340 -7.10 -26.95 -8.80
N TYR A 341 -6.98 -27.10 -7.48
CA TYR A 341 -5.70 -26.97 -6.79
C TYR A 341 -4.62 -27.92 -7.37
N ASN A 342 -4.93 -29.20 -7.53
CA ASN A 342 -3.97 -30.20 -7.97
C ASN A 342 -3.60 -30.11 -9.47
N CYS A 343 -4.40 -29.44 -10.30
CA CYS A 343 -4.18 -29.38 -11.75
C CYS A 343 -3.87 -27.97 -12.27
N GLY A 344 -4.23 -26.92 -11.54
CA GLY A 344 -4.15 -25.53 -12.01
C GLY A 344 -3.34 -24.58 -11.12
N TYR A 345 -3.12 -24.90 -9.85
CA TYR A 345 -2.48 -24.00 -8.89
C TYR A 345 -1.06 -23.59 -9.28
N ASP A 346 -0.24 -24.55 -9.73
CA ASP A 346 1.15 -24.26 -10.14
C ASP A 346 1.19 -23.33 -11.37
N LYS A 347 0.25 -23.49 -12.28
CA LYS A 347 0.12 -22.61 -13.44
C LYS A 347 -0.28 -21.20 -13.01
N LEU A 348 -1.28 -21.08 -12.13
CA LEU A 348 -1.72 -19.79 -11.56
C LEU A 348 -0.56 -19.09 -10.85
N LYS A 349 0.18 -19.82 -10.02
CA LYS A 349 1.35 -19.28 -9.31
C LYS A 349 2.46 -18.84 -10.26
N SER A 350 2.74 -19.60 -11.31
CA SER A 350 3.74 -19.23 -12.33
C SER A 350 3.32 -17.98 -13.09
N SER A 351 2.06 -17.88 -13.50
CA SER A 351 1.52 -16.67 -14.14
C SER A 351 1.58 -15.46 -13.23
N MET A 352 1.30 -15.62 -11.94
CA MET A 352 1.43 -14.56 -10.93
C MET A 352 2.87 -14.09 -10.79
N ILE A 353 3.86 -14.99 -10.75
CA ILE A 353 5.29 -14.64 -10.68
C ILE A 353 5.69 -13.78 -11.88
N GLU A 354 5.31 -14.19 -13.09
CA GLU A 354 5.57 -13.43 -14.32
C GLU A 354 4.92 -12.04 -14.28
N HIS A 355 3.64 -11.98 -13.92
CA HIS A 355 2.89 -10.74 -13.77
C HIS A 355 3.55 -9.80 -12.74
N THR A 356 3.90 -10.33 -11.56
CA THR A 356 4.54 -9.55 -10.50
C THR A 356 5.89 -9.00 -10.96
N LYS A 357 6.70 -9.82 -11.62
CA LYS A 357 8.00 -9.40 -12.18
C LYS A 357 7.83 -8.30 -13.23
N GLN A 358 6.86 -8.44 -14.11
CA GLN A 358 6.63 -7.49 -15.21
C GLN A 358 6.15 -6.12 -14.74
N TYR A 359 5.25 -6.08 -13.74
CA TYR A 359 4.54 -4.85 -13.36
C TYR A 359 5.00 -4.25 -12.04
N TYR A 360 5.60 -5.04 -11.14
CA TYR A 360 5.92 -4.63 -9.77
C TYR A 360 7.38 -4.85 -9.37
N SER A 361 8.27 -5.23 -10.30
CA SER A 361 9.70 -5.32 -9.97
C SER A 361 10.24 -3.95 -9.53
N ALA A 362 11.29 -3.96 -8.72
CA ALA A 362 11.91 -2.74 -8.21
C ALA A 362 12.38 -1.82 -9.36
N GLU A 363 12.97 -2.42 -10.40
CA GLU A 363 13.44 -1.70 -11.59
C GLU A 363 12.27 -1.06 -12.35
N ARG A 364 11.14 -1.78 -12.48
CA ARG A 364 9.95 -1.26 -13.16
C ARG A 364 9.34 -0.09 -12.42
N ILE A 365 9.15 -0.21 -11.11
CA ILE A 365 8.63 0.87 -10.26
C ILE A 365 9.59 2.06 -10.29
N ALA A 366 10.89 1.83 -10.11
CA ALA A 366 11.89 2.90 -10.13
C ALA A 366 11.94 3.62 -11.48
N SER A 367 11.84 2.90 -12.62
CA SER A 367 11.80 3.52 -13.94
C SER A 367 10.63 4.49 -14.11
N GLN A 368 9.46 4.14 -13.57
CA GLN A 368 8.29 5.02 -13.61
C GLN A 368 8.49 6.30 -12.77
N TYR A 369 9.12 6.18 -11.59
CA TYR A 369 9.51 7.37 -10.80
C TYR A 369 10.51 8.22 -11.54
N ILE A 370 11.54 7.64 -12.17
CA ILE A 370 12.56 8.35 -12.95
C ILE A 370 11.91 9.07 -14.14
N GLU A 371 11.00 8.42 -14.86
CA GLU A 371 10.24 9.02 -15.96
C GLU A 371 9.42 10.23 -15.47
N MET A 372 8.71 10.08 -14.34
CA MET A 372 7.94 11.18 -13.73
C MET A 372 8.84 12.35 -13.34
N PHE A 373 9.97 12.10 -12.68
CA PHE A 373 10.90 13.15 -12.25
C PHE A 373 11.55 13.85 -13.44
N ASN A 374 11.95 13.12 -14.47
CA ASN A 374 12.48 13.70 -15.70
C ASN A 374 11.45 14.58 -16.40
N TYR A 375 10.20 14.11 -16.52
CA TYR A 375 9.12 14.90 -17.11
C TYR A 375 8.90 16.22 -16.36
N VAL A 376 8.84 16.18 -15.03
CA VAL A 376 8.61 17.37 -14.19
C VAL A 376 9.77 18.34 -14.26
N SER A 377 11.00 17.85 -14.30
CA SER A 377 12.20 18.70 -14.35
C SER A 377 12.42 19.41 -15.69
N CYS A 378 11.83 18.88 -16.79
CA CYS A 378 11.96 19.47 -18.12
C CYS A 378 10.88 20.53 -18.43
N LYS A 379 9.93 20.77 -17.54
CA LYS A 379 8.79 21.71 -17.68
C LYS A 379 8.89 22.89 -16.73
#